data_3441121e15873a88c7d78ee8d498f4f9
#
_entry.id   3441121e15873a88c7d78ee8d498f4f9
#
_cell.length_a   1.000
_cell.length_b   1.000
_cell.length_c   1.000
_cell.angle_alpha   90.00
_cell.angle_beta   90.00
_cell.angle_gamma   90.00
#
_symmetry.space_group_name_H-M   'P 1'
#
loop_
_entity.id
_entity.type
_entity.pdbx_description
1 polymer ?
#
loop_
_entity_poly.entity_id
_entity_poly.type
_entity_poly.pdbx_seq_one_letter_code
_entity_poly.pdbx_strand_id
1 'polypeptide(L)'
;MTTSKSPINVAIWAYAIAKKSLPAYSHEKSPHKYTQHQLFALLILKQFFQEDYRGLVGIIADFSDIRKVLELEIVPHYTTLQKASKRLLSSKKIQKLLQTTIKAAQHIELLKEQSSLSALDSTGMEAGHTSRYFVKRRQRGEENMYQTTTYRRFPKLALNCDCRTHIITGLLVGKGPSPDVVHFKKLLRQAHNNLPIQTITADAGYDSESNHIFARDALKIHSIINPKTGCPTKKLPSGKYRREMVEHFDKDKYGQRWQSETVMSMLKRNLSESIFSKNYWSQRREMALKVLSHNIMIV
;
A
#
# COMPACT_ATOMS: atom_id res chain seq x y z
N MET A 1 5.03 -10.97 13.82
CA MET A 1 6.00 -11.11 12.72
C MET A 1 6.92 -9.89 12.70
N THR A 2 8.21 -10.09 12.50
CA THR A 2 9.21 -9.01 12.55
C THR A 2 9.63 -8.63 11.13
N THR A 3 9.70 -7.33 10.86
CA THR A 3 10.26 -6.80 9.61
C THR A 3 11.79 -6.79 9.70
N SER A 4 12.46 -7.14 8.60
CA SER A 4 13.92 -7.06 8.51
C SER A 4 14.40 -5.62 8.77
N LYS A 5 15.44 -5.50 9.58
CA LYS A 5 16.16 -4.24 9.84
C LYS A 5 17.53 -4.22 9.14
N SER A 6 17.88 -5.27 8.43
CA SER A 6 19.14 -5.37 7.68
C SER A 6 18.99 -4.69 6.31
N PRO A 7 19.72 -3.59 6.02
CA PRO A 7 19.70 -2.96 4.72
C PRO A 7 20.25 -3.88 3.62
N ILE A 8 21.18 -4.78 3.95
CA ILE A 8 21.73 -5.76 3.00
C ILE A 8 20.66 -6.75 2.58
N ASN A 9 19.91 -7.35 3.53
CA ASN A 9 18.83 -8.27 3.20
C ASN A 9 17.74 -7.60 2.38
N VAL A 10 17.36 -6.37 2.74
CA VAL A 10 16.40 -5.58 1.96
C VAL A 10 16.91 -5.31 0.54
N ALA A 11 18.20 -5.02 0.37
CA ALA A 11 18.82 -4.84 -0.95
C ALA A 11 18.78 -6.12 -1.79
N ILE A 12 19.15 -7.28 -1.20
CA ILE A 12 19.12 -8.60 -1.85
C ILE A 12 17.73 -8.92 -2.37
N TRP A 13 16.73 -8.84 -1.51
CA TRP A 13 15.34 -9.13 -1.89
C TRP A 13 14.78 -8.15 -2.91
N ALA A 14 15.03 -6.84 -2.73
CA ALA A 14 14.61 -5.83 -3.70
C ALA A 14 15.22 -6.07 -5.09
N TYR A 15 16.49 -6.43 -5.14
CA TYR A 15 17.19 -6.72 -6.39
C TYR A 15 16.67 -8.01 -7.04
N ALA A 16 16.48 -9.08 -6.28
CA ALA A 16 15.92 -10.34 -6.77
C ALA A 16 14.49 -10.20 -7.31
N ILE A 17 13.64 -9.47 -6.58
CA ILE A 17 12.26 -9.17 -7.00
C ILE A 17 12.25 -8.34 -8.29
N ALA A 18 13.14 -7.36 -8.39
CA ALA A 18 13.27 -6.55 -9.60
C ALA A 18 13.73 -7.38 -10.80
N LYS A 19 14.70 -8.29 -10.63
CA LYS A 19 15.16 -9.22 -11.70
C LYS A 19 14.02 -10.08 -12.23
N LYS A 20 13.11 -10.55 -11.37
CA LYS A 20 11.93 -11.36 -11.77
C LYS A 20 10.80 -10.51 -12.41
N SER A 21 10.73 -9.20 -12.11
CA SER A 21 9.60 -8.34 -12.49
C SER A 21 9.87 -7.41 -13.65
N LEU A 22 11.10 -6.97 -13.82
CA LEU A 22 11.47 -5.90 -14.74
C LEU A 22 12.52 -6.39 -15.73
N PRO A 23 12.55 -5.86 -16.96
CA PRO A 23 13.71 -6.08 -17.85
C PRO A 23 14.92 -5.33 -17.30
N ALA A 24 16.13 -5.79 -17.68
CA ALA A 24 17.37 -5.16 -17.23
C ALA A 24 17.43 -3.69 -17.64
N TYR A 25 17.05 -3.38 -18.86
CA TYR A 25 17.08 -2.03 -19.43
C TYR A 25 15.69 -1.64 -19.96
N SER A 26 15.45 -0.34 -20.13
CA SER A 26 14.16 0.16 -20.61
C SER A 26 13.99 -0.03 -22.12
N HIS A 27 15.08 -0.02 -22.86
CA HIS A 27 15.16 -0.18 -24.31
C HIS A 27 16.58 -0.59 -24.70
N GLU A 28 16.75 -1.28 -25.80
CA GLU A 28 18.06 -1.72 -26.31
C GLU A 28 19.05 -0.56 -26.52
N LYS A 29 18.54 0.58 -27.02
CA LYS A 29 19.32 1.81 -27.22
C LYS A 29 19.46 2.69 -25.98
N SER A 30 19.02 2.22 -24.79
CA SER A 30 19.19 3.00 -23.57
C SER A 30 20.63 2.91 -23.05
N PRO A 31 21.15 3.94 -22.35
CA PRO A 31 22.45 3.83 -21.68
C PRO A 31 22.46 2.66 -20.72
N HIS A 32 23.39 1.71 -20.90
CA HIS A 32 23.49 0.48 -20.09
C HIS A 32 24.32 0.68 -18.81
N LYS A 33 24.41 1.91 -18.31
CA LYS A 33 25.19 2.24 -17.11
C LYS A 33 24.56 1.67 -15.82
N TYR A 34 23.22 1.62 -15.75
CA TYR A 34 22.49 1.09 -14.59
C TYR A 34 21.32 0.25 -15.05
N THR A 35 21.16 -0.93 -14.46
CA THR A 35 19.98 -1.77 -14.71
C THR A 35 18.74 -1.22 -14.00
N GLN A 36 17.55 -1.52 -14.50
CA GLN A 36 16.30 -1.19 -13.80
C GLN A 36 16.23 -1.90 -12.45
N HIS A 37 16.89 -3.05 -12.31
CA HIS A 37 16.96 -3.84 -11.08
C HIS A 37 17.72 -3.09 -9.98
N GLN A 38 18.91 -2.58 -10.30
CA GLN A 38 19.73 -1.76 -9.40
C GLN A 38 18.97 -0.50 -8.97
N LEU A 39 18.38 0.22 -9.94
CA LEU A 39 17.67 1.45 -9.66
C LEU A 39 16.42 1.20 -8.79
N PHE A 40 15.70 0.09 -8.99
CA PHE A 40 14.57 -0.26 -8.13
C PHE A 40 15.01 -0.60 -6.70
N ALA A 41 16.07 -1.41 -6.54
CA ALA A 41 16.60 -1.74 -5.22
C ALA A 41 17.04 -0.48 -4.45
N LEU A 42 17.69 0.47 -5.13
CA LEU A 42 18.03 1.77 -4.55
C LEU A 42 16.80 2.59 -4.14
N LEU A 43 15.71 2.54 -4.91
CA LEU A 43 14.46 3.20 -4.52
C LEU A 43 13.83 2.56 -3.27
N ILE A 44 13.90 1.24 -3.12
CA ILE A 44 13.47 0.54 -1.90
C ILE A 44 14.35 0.95 -0.70
N LEU A 45 15.68 0.97 -0.87
CA LEU A 45 16.60 1.42 0.17
C LEU A 45 16.37 2.87 0.57
N LYS A 46 16.05 3.75 -0.40
CA LYS A 46 15.64 5.13 -0.10
C LYS A 46 14.48 5.16 0.89
N GLN A 47 13.49 4.32 0.66
CA GLN A 47 12.31 4.27 1.53
C GLN A 47 12.64 3.62 2.88
N PHE A 48 13.48 2.59 2.88
CA PHE A 48 13.95 1.90 4.08
C PHE A 48 14.73 2.83 5.02
N PHE A 49 15.66 3.65 4.48
CA PHE A 49 16.41 4.64 5.24
C PHE A 49 15.62 5.91 5.56
N GLN A 50 14.40 6.05 5.00
CA GLN A 50 13.54 7.24 5.12
C GLN A 50 14.22 8.53 4.60
N GLU A 51 15.11 8.40 3.62
CA GLU A 51 15.94 9.48 3.10
C GLU A 51 15.35 10.13 1.83
N ASP A 52 15.90 11.29 1.49
CA ASP A 52 15.70 11.88 0.18
C ASP A 52 16.65 11.24 -0.87
N TYR A 53 16.60 11.69 -2.11
CA TYR A 53 17.46 11.12 -3.15
C TYR A 53 18.95 11.45 -2.98
N ARG A 54 19.28 12.59 -2.34
CA ARG A 54 20.67 13.01 -2.11
C ARG A 54 21.27 12.28 -0.90
N GLY A 55 20.50 12.20 0.19
CA GLY A 55 20.89 11.44 1.38
C GLY A 55 21.14 9.97 1.06
N LEU A 56 20.24 9.34 0.26
CA LEU A 56 20.50 7.98 -0.21
C LEU A 56 21.82 7.84 -0.98
N VAL A 57 22.10 8.76 -1.92
CA VAL A 57 23.34 8.70 -2.71
C VAL A 57 24.58 8.77 -1.80
N GLY A 58 24.56 9.64 -0.77
CA GLY A 58 25.62 9.68 0.23
C GLY A 58 25.78 8.36 0.97
N ILE A 59 24.68 7.82 1.52
CA ILE A 59 24.70 6.54 2.22
C ILE A 59 25.27 5.42 1.31
N ILE A 60 24.83 5.29 0.07
CA ILE A 60 25.29 4.24 -0.84
C ILE A 60 26.75 4.43 -1.24
N ALA A 61 27.25 5.68 -1.28
CA ALA A 61 28.68 5.94 -1.52
C ALA A 61 29.57 5.37 -0.41
N ASP A 62 29.10 5.38 0.84
CA ASP A 62 29.84 4.89 1.99
C ASP A 62 29.65 3.36 2.22
N PHE A 63 28.48 2.80 1.86
CA PHE A 63 28.16 1.38 2.07
C PHE A 63 28.67 0.48 0.93
N SER A 64 29.94 0.04 1.01
CA SER A 64 30.55 -0.85 0.01
C SER A 64 29.81 -2.18 -0.16
N ASP A 65 29.30 -2.76 0.92
CA ASP A 65 28.63 -4.07 0.88
C ASP A 65 27.29 -4.02 0.15
N ILE A 66 26.53 -2.93 0.29
CA ILE A 66 25.30 -2.73 -0.51
C ILE A 66 25.66 -2.59 -2.00
N ARG A 67 26.75 -1.87 -2.33
CA ARG A 67 27.20 -1.76 -3.72
C ARG A 67 27.58 -3.10 -4.31
N LYS A 68 28.32 -3.94 -3.55
CA LYS A 68 28.69 -5.31 -3.97
C LYS A 68 27.46 -6.16 -4.25
N VAL A 69 26.50 -6.20 -3.32
CA VAL A 69 25.24 -6.95 -3.46
C VAL A 69 24.43 -6.52 -4.67
N LEU A 70 24.41 -5.22 -4.96
CA LEU A 70 23.70 -4.66 -6.12
C LEU A 70 24.53 -4.71 -7.42
N GLU A 71 25.75 -5.24 -7.41
CA GLU A 71 26.65 -5.22 -8.57
C GLU A 71 26.83 -3.78 -9.10
N LEU A 72 26.98 -2.82 -8.21
CA LEU A 72 26.96 -1.39 -8.50
C LEU A 72 28.38 -0.81 -8.52
N GLU A 73 28.98 -0.68 -9.69
CA GLU A 73 30.33 -0.12 -9.85
C GLU A 73 30.36 1.39 -9.54
N ILE A 74 29.39 2.12 -10.04
CA ILE A 74 29.28 3.57 -9.90
C ILE A 74 27.96 3.93 -9.25
N VAL A 75 27.97 4.78 -8.22
CA VAL A 75 26.76 5.27 -7.58
C VAL A 75 26.02 6.24 -8.52
N PRO A 76 24.72 6.05 -8.78
CA PRO A 76 23.97 6.91 -9.67
C PRO A 76 23.75 8.30 -9.04
N HIS A 77 23.81 9.34 -9.88
CA HIS A 77 23.42 10.67 -9.45
C HIS A 77 21.94 10.71 -9.00
N TYR A 78 21.59 11.52 -8.02
CA TYR A 78 20.24 11.60 -7.44
C TYR A 78 19.13 11.88 -8.47
N THR A 79 19.44 12.64 -9.54
CA THR A 79 18.48 12.89 -10.64
C THR A 79 18.17 11.64 -11.45
N THR A 80 19.12 10.69 -11.56
CA THR A 80 18.90 9.39 -12.20
C THR A 80 17.86 8.59 -11.42
N LEU A 81 17.95 8.57 -10.09
CA LEU A 81 16.99 7.92 -9.22
C LEU A 81 15.61 8.58 -9.30
N GLN A 82 15.56 9.91 -9.34
CA GLN A 82 14.31 10.65 -9.52
C GLN A 82 13.61 10.31 -10.85
N LYS A 83 14.37 10.26 -11.96
CA LYS A 83 13.84 9.85 -13.27
C LYS A 83 13.43 8.38 -13.26
N ALA A 84 14.22 7.50 -12.63
CA ALA A 84 13.91 6.09 -12.46
C ALA A 84 12.59 5.88 -11.69
N SER A 85 12.35 6.61 -10.62
CA SER A 85 11.10 6.55 -9.85
C SER A 85 9.87 6.79 -10.74
N LYS A 86 9.90 7.78 -11.64
CA LYS A 86 8.80 8.02 -12.59
C LYS A 86 8.59 6.84 -13.55
N ARG A 87 9.68 6.25 -14.05
CA ARG A 87 9.67 5.17 -15.04
C ARG A 87 9.31 3.80 -14.44
N LEU A 88 9.85 3.48 -13.25
CA LEU A 88 9.70 2.17 -12.62
C LEU A 88 8.42 2.02 -11.81
N LEU A 89 7.83 3.12 -11.31
CA LEU A 89 6.64 3.11 -10.48
C LEU A 89 5.38 3.54 -11.24
N SER A 90 5.23 3.07 -12.49
CA SER A 90 3.95 3.14 -13.20
C SER A 90 2.97 2.11 -12.63
N SER A 91 1.66 2.35 -12.77
CA SER A 91 0.62 1.47 -12.20
C SER A 91 0.79 0.01 -12.60
N LYS A 92 1.10 -0.27 -13.87
CA LYS A 92 1.31 -1.63 -14.40
C LYS A 92 2.54 -2.30 -13.76
N LYS A 93 3.65 -1.55 -13.62
CA LYS A 93 4.87 -2.08 -12.99
C LYS A 93 4.71 -2.29 -11.50
N ILE A 94 4.03 -1.38 -10.80
CA ILE A 94 3.70 -1.55 -9.37
C ILE A 94 2.91 -2.84 -9.14
N GLN A 95 1.92 -3.14 -9.99
CA GLN A 95 1.16 -4.38 -9.87
C GLN A 95 2.05 -5.61 -10.06
N LYS A 96 2.88 -5.61 -11.07
CA LYS A 96 3.81 -6.72 -11.35
C LYS A 96 4.82 -6.91 -10.20
N LEU A 97 5.37 -5.82 -9.67
CA LEU A 97 6.26 -5.86 -8.51
C LEU A 97 5.55 -6.39 -7.26
N LEU A 98 4.32 -5.94 -6.99
CA LEU A 98 3.51 -6.43 -5.89
C LEU A 98 3.25 -7.95 -6.00
N GLN A 99 2.82 -8.41 -7.18
CA GLN A 99 2.64 -9.84 -7.43
C GLN A 99 3.93 -10.64 -7.19
N THR A 100 5.07 -10.08 -7.59
CA THR A 100 6.36 -10.76 -7.40
C THR A 100 6.77 -10.81 -5.92
N THR A 101 6.46 -9.77 -5.12
CA THR A 101 6.68 -9.85 -3.65
C THR A 101 5.82 -10.94 -3.00
N ILE A 102 4.58 -11.11 -3.44
CA ILE A 102 3.68 -12.17 -2.96
C ILE A 102 4.23 -13.55 -3.33
N LYS A 103 4.62 -13.74 -4.59
CA LYS A 103 5.26 -15.00 -5.04
C LYS A 103 6.57 -15.31 -4.31
N ALA A 104 7.36 -14.28 -3.97
CA ALA A 104 8.56 -14.45 -3.17
C ALA A 104 8.22 -14.95 -1.77
N ALA A 105 7.20 -14.38 -1.12
CA ALA A 105 6.72 -14.83 0.19
C ALA A 105 6.16 -16.28 0.15
N GLN A 106 5.51 -16.67 -0.95
CA GLN A 106 5.06 -18.05 -1.16
C GLN A 106 6.25 -19.00 -1.34
N HIS A 107 7.23 -18.61 -2.12
CA HIS A 107 8.41 -19.43 -2.40
C HIS A 107 9.24 -19.78 -1.15
N ILE A 108 9.27 -18.89 -0.17
CA ILE A 108 9.93 -19.15 1.14
C ILE A 108 8.94 -19.70 2.18
N GLU A 109 7.80 -20.23 1.76
CA GLU A 109 6.75 -20.83 2.58
C GLU A 109 6.16 -19.92 3.68
N LEU A 110 6.46 -18.63 3.62
CA LEU A 110 5.91 -17.65 4.54
C LEU A 110 4.41 -17.44 4.31
N LEU A 111 3.99 -17.36 3.05
CA LEU A 111 2.62 -17.15 2.62
C LEU A 111 2.08 -18.37 1.90
N LYS A 112 0.88 -18.82 2.28
CA LYS A 112 0.19 -19.93 1.61
C LYS A 112 -0.31 -19.52 0.22
N GLU A 113 -0.67 -20.51 -0.60
CA GLU A 113 -1.29 -20.30 -1.93
C GLU A 113 -2.64 -19.58 -1.86
N GLN A 114 -3.29 -19.61 -0.70
CA GLN A 114 -4.56 -18.96 -0.43
C GLN A 114 -4.54 -18.30 0.96
N SER A 115 -5.09 -17.10 1.07
CA SER A 115 -5.34 -16.44 2.34
C SER A 115 -6.66 -16.94 2.93
N SER A 116 -6.59 -17.54 4.11
CA SER A 116 -7.80 -17.95 4.85
C SER A 116 -8.60 -16.75 5.36
N LEU A 117 -7.89 -15.69 5.77
CA LEU A 117 -8.48 -14.47 6.28
C LEU A 117 -7.63 -13.25 5.87
N SER A 118 -8.26 -12.33 5.18
CA SER A 118 -7.68 -11.02 4.82
C SER A 118 -8.43 -9.89 5.49
N ALA A 119 -7.74 -8.78 5.72
CA ALA A 119 -8.34 -7.55 6.22
C ALA A 119 -8.12 -6.40 5.25
N LEU A 120 -9.18 -5.60 5.05
CA LEU A 120 -9.19 -4.45 4.17
C LEU A 120 -9.48 -3.19 4.97
N ASP A 121 -8.61 -2.18 4.80
CA ASP A 121 -8.75 -0.91 5.50
C ASP A 121 -8.10 0.24 4.72
N SER A 122 -8.32 1.48 5.16
CA SER A 122 -7.72 2.67 4.57
C SER A 122 -7.17 3.63 5.61
N THR A 123 -6.08 4.32 5.27
CA THR A 123 -5.47 5.32 6.13
C THR A 123 -5.13 6.59 5.37
N GLY A 124 -5.21 7.73 6.05
CA GLY A 124 -4.61 8.97 5.60
C GLY A 124 -3.11 8.98 5.88
N MET A 125 -2.35 9.57 4.96
CA MET A 125 -0.94 9.87 5.14
C MET A 125 -0.75 11.38 5.26
N GLU A 126 0.21 11.82 6.06
CA GLU A 126 0.51 13.25 6.18
C GLU A 126 1.25 13.75 4.93
N ALA A 127 0.75 14.82 4.32
CA ALA A 127 1.46 15.51 3.25
C ALA A 127 2.11 16.78 3.82
N GLY A 128 3.43 16.81 3.89
CA GLY A 128 4.21 17.93 4.43
C GLY A 128 4.04 19.25 3.69
N HIS A 129 3.41 19.25 2.52
CA HIS A 129 3.17 20.45 1.72
C HIS A 129 1.69 20.67 1.46
N THR A 130 1.07 21.53 2.23
CA THR A 130 -0.21 22.19 1.89
C THR A 130 0.07 23.37 0.94
N SER A 131 -0.65 23.43 -0.19
CA SER A 131 -0.49 24.61 -1.06
C SER A 131 -0.93 25.87 -0.31
N ARG A 132 -0.24 27.02 -0.53
CA ARG A 132 -0.65 28.31 0.03
C ARG A 132 -2.09 28.70 -0.31
N TYR A 133 -2.58 28.27 -1.48
CA TYR A 133 -3.96 28.45 -1.90
C TYR A 133 -4.94 27.70 -0.98
N PHE A 134 -4.58 26.53 -0.50
CA PHE A 134 -5.42 25.72 0.39
C PHE A 134 -5.49 26.34 1.79
N VAL A 135 -4.40 26.91 2.29
CA VAL A 135 -4.35 27.63 3.57
C VAL A 135 -5.24 28.89 3.50
N LYS A 136 -5.13 29.68 2.43
CA LYS A 136 -5.97 30.87 2.21
C LYS A 136 -7.45 30.55 2.11
N ARG A 137 -7.82 29.43 1.46
CA ARG A 137 -9.21 28.99 1.35
C ARG A 137 -9.77 28.51 2.70
N ARG A 138 -8.94 27.91 3.54
CA ARG A 138 -9.29 27.55 4.90
C ARG A 138 -9.58 28.77 5.76
N GLN A 139 -8.72 29.77 5.71
CA GLN A 139 -8.91 31.05 6.44
C GLN A 139 -10.21 31.76 6.04
N ARG A 140 -10.55 31.76 4.73
CA ARG A 140 -11.83 32.31 4.24
C ARG A 140 -13.05 31.50 4.69
N GLY A 141 -12.92 30.20 4.94
CA GLY A 141 -13.99 29.33 5.45
C GLY A 141 -14.27 29.52 6.94
N GLU A 142 -13.28 29.98 7.71
CA GLU A 142 -13.44 30.30 9.14
C GLU A 142 -14.28 31.57 9.37
N GLU A 143 -14.39 32.44 8.37
CA GLU A 143 -15.24 33.63 8.39
C GLU A 143 -16.75 33.33 8.14
N ASN A 144 -17.09 32.12 7.70
CA ASN A 144 -18.48 31.71 7.46
C ASN A 144 -19.04 30.91 8.65
N MET A 145 -19.86 31.53 9.43
CA MET A 145 -20.51 31.01 10.65
C MET A 145 -21.29 29.68 10.47
N TYR A 146 -21.48 29.21 9.25
CA TYR A 146 -22.27 28.00 8.91
C TYR A 146 -21.39 26.83 8.41
N GLN A 147 -20.05 26.96 8.31
CA GLN A 147 -19.18 25.86 7.91
C GLN A 147 -18.54 25.20 9.13
N THR A 148 -19.21 24.17 9.63
CA THR A 148 -18.75 23.39 10.81
C THR A 148 -17.60 22.42 10.52
N THR A 149 -17.20 22.20 9.25
CA THR A 149 -16.17 21.23 8.92
C THR A 149 -15.31 21.67 7.74
N THR A 150 -14.03 21.95 7.96
CA THR A 150 -13.05 22.19 6.90
C THR A 150 -12.35 20.89 6.50
N TYR A 151 -12.66 20.37 5.30
CA TYR A 151 -12.00 19.17 4.76
C TYR A 151 -10.64 19.51 4.15
N ARG A 152 -9.57 19.02 4.75
CA ARG A 152 -8.22 19.06 4.16
C ARG A 152 -8.02 17.86 3.26
N ARG A 153 -7.58 18.09 2.00
CA ARG A 153 -7.17 16.99 1.11
C ARG A 153 -5.87 16.36 1.61
N PHE A 154 -5.86 15.05 1.71
CA PHE A 154 -4.70 14.26 2.13
C PHE A 154 -4.50 13.05 1.19
N PRO A 155 -3.29 12.53 1.05
CA PRO A 155 -3.06 11.25 0.37
C PRO A 155 -3.70 10.11 1.16
N LYS A 156 -4.54 9.32 0.48
CA LYS A 156 -5.25 8.19 1.09
C LYS A 156 -4.75 6.89 0.51
N LEU A 157 -4.35 5.97 1.37
CA LEU A 157 -3.94 4.61 1.04
C LEU A 157 -5.00 3.64 1.54
N ALA A 158 -5.61 2.89 0.62
CA ALA A 158 -6.42 1.72 0.97
C ALA A 158 -5.62 0.46 0.61
N LEU A 159 -5.57 -0.50 1.52
CA LEU A 159 -4.84 -1.75 1.33
C LEU A 159 -5.66 -2.96 1.77
N ASN A 160 -5.29 -4.12 1.23
CA ASN A 160 -5.68 -5.42 1.71
C ASN A 160 -4.44 -6.20 2.13
N CYS A 161 -4.49 -6.85 3.29
CA CYS A 161 -3.40 -7.68 3.79
C CYS A 161 -3.89 -9.06 4.23
N ASP A 162 -3.02 -10.04 4.15
CA ASP A 162 -3.21 -11.34 4.79
C ASP A 162 -3.03 -11.19 6.30
N CYS A 163 -4.02 -11.62 7.09
CA CYS A 163 -4.03 -11.42 8.55
C CYS A 163 -2.93 -12.19 9.27
N ARG A 164 -2.45 -13.30 8.71
CA ARG A 164 -1.43 -14.14 9.34
C ARG A 164 -0.01 -13.61 9.13
N THR A 165 0.28 -13.13 7.90
CA THR A 165 1.64 -12.80 7.48
C THR A 165 1.88 -11.30 7.39
N HIS A 166 0.84 -10.48 7.44
CA HIS A 166 0.88 -9.02 7.21
C HIS A 166 1.36 -8.63 5.81
N ILE A 167 1.47 -9.58 4.87
CA ILE A 167 1.79 -9.30 3.48
C ILE A 167 0.61 -8.53 2.84
N ILE A 168 0.92 -7.40 2.24
CA ILE A 168 -0.06 -6.59 1.52
C ILE A 168 -0.29 -7.21 0.15
N THR A 169 -1.53 -7.60 -0.15
CA THR A 169 -1.92 -8.25 -1.40
C THR A 169 -2.61 -7.33 -2.38
N GLY A 170 -3.11 -6.19 -1.91
CA GLY A 170 -3.75 -5.17 -2.74
C GLY A 170 -3.51 -3.77 -2.23
N LEU A 171 -3.43 -2.80 -3.13
CA LEU A 171 -3.31 -1.38 -2.79
C LEU A 171 -4.05 -0.48 -3.77
N LEU A 172 -4.71 0.54 -3.23
CA LEU A 172 -5.23 1.67 -3.99
C LEU A 172 -4.76 2.96 -3.35
N VAL A 173 -4.34 3.89 -4.20
CA VAL A 173 -3.90 5.22 -3.77
C VAL A 173 -4.85 6.26 -4.33
N GLY A 174 -5.39 7.08 -3.45
CA GLY A 174 -6.36 8.11 -3.76
C GLY A 174 -6.09 9.43 -3.03
N LYS A 175 -7.10 10.27 -3.03
CA LYS A 175 -7.15 11.51 -2.25
C LYS A 175 -8.29 11.40 -1.25
N GLY A 176 -8.03 11.75 0.00
CA GLY A 176 -9.07 11.98 1.00
C GLY A 176 -9.49 13.44 1.07
N PRO A 177 -10.67 13.73 1.64
CA PRO A 177 -11.66 12.76 2.09
C PRO A 177 -12.37 12.11 0.90
N SER A 178 -12.55 10.78 0.97
CA SER A 178 -13.37 10.01 0.04
C SER A 178 -14.00 8.84 0.79
N PRO A 179 -15.26 8.47 0.51
CA PRO A 179 -15.90 7.34 1.15
C PRO A 179 -15.17 6.04 0.88
N ASP A 180 -14.99 5.20 1.91
CA ASP A 180 -14.27 3.93 1.79
C ASP A 180 -15.01 2.92 0.95
N VAL A 181 -16.33 2.92 1.02
CA VAL A 181 -17.23 1.99 0.32
C VAL A 181 -16.94 1.88 -1.19
N VAL A 182 -16.51 2.97 -1.84
CA VAL A 182 -16.25 3.00 -3.30
C VAL A 182 -14.95 2.28 -3.69
N HIS A 183 -14.03 2.09 -2.75
CA HIS A 183 -12.75 1.46 -2.99
C HIS A 183 -12.80 -0.07 -2.85
N PHE A 184 -13.80 -0.61 -2.15
CA PHE A 184 -13.91 -2.01 -1.79
C PHE A 184 -13.79 -2.96 -2.98
N LYS A 185 -14.67 -2.84 -3.96
CA LYS A 185 -14.74 -3.77 -5.10
C LYS A 185 -13.44 -3.83 -5.90
N LYS A 186 -12.86 -2.66 -6.17
CA LYS A 186 -11.62 -2.56 -6.93
C LYS A 186 -10.44 -3.15 -6.17
N LEU A 187 -10.34 -2.86 -4.88
CA LEU A 187 -9.25 -3.33 -4.03
C LEU A 187 -9.36 -4.83 -3.79
N LEU A 188 -10.56 -5.33 -3.48
CA LEU A 188 -10.78 -6.75 -3.25
C LEU A 188 -10.50 -7.58 -4.50
N ARG A 189 -10.96 -7.13 -5.68
CA ARG A 189 -10.65 -7.80 -6.96
C ARG A 189 -9.14 -7.86 -7.20
N GLN A 190 -8.42 -6.75 -6.98
CA GLN A 190 -6.98 -6.71 -7.13
C GLN A 190 -6.27 -7.67 -6.17
N ALA A 191 -6.65 -7.66 -4.89
CA ALA A 191 -6.08 -8.52 -3.87
C ALA A 191 -6.32 -10.00 -4.17
N HIS A 192 -7.56 -10.36 -4.53
CA HIS A 192 -7.94 -11.74 -4.86
C HIS A 192 -7.23 -12.26 -6.11
N ASN A 193 -7.01 -11.41 -7.12
CA ASN A 193 -6.23 -11.78 -8.31
C ASN A 193 -4.73 -11.99 -8.00
N ASN A 194 -4.22 -11.35 -6.97
CA ASN A 194 -2.83 -11.51 -6.54
C ASN A 194 -2.63 -12.72 -5.62
N LEU A 195 -3.61 -12.98 -4.75
CA LEU A 195 -3.66 -14.09 -3.82
C LEU A 195 -5.14 -14.46 -3.60
N PRO A 196 -5.59 -15.69 -3.91
CA PRO A 196 -6.94 -16.14 -3.61
C PRO A 196 -7.30 -15.91 -2.13
N ILE A 197 -8.51 -15.42 -1.85
CA ILE A 197 -8.98 -15.05 -0.50
C ILE A 197 -10.22 -15.91 -0.20
N GLN A 198 -10.28 -16.52 0.99
CA GLN A 198 -11.48 -17.23 1.46
C GLN A 198 -12.43 -16.31 2.21
N THR A 199 -11.90 -15.53 3.15
CA THR A 199 -12.70 -14.62 3.98
C THR A 199 -12.05 -13.23 3.99
N ILE A 200 -12.88 -12.20 3.89
CA ILE A 200 -12.48 -10.79 3.97
C ILE A 200 -13.19 -10.09 5.13
N THR A 201 -12.42 -9.38 5.95
CA THR A 201 -12.94 -8.48 6.98
C THR A 201 -12.70 -7.03 6.60
N ALA A 202 -13.66 -6.15 6.90
CA ALA A 202 -13.53 -4.72 6.66
C ALA A 202 -14.34 -3.91 7.68
N ASP A 203 -13.97 -2.64 7.86
CA ASP A 203 -14.65 -1.72 8.74
C ASP A 203 -16.06 -1.36 8.24
N ALA A 204 -16.91 -0.85 9.15
CA ALA A 204 -18.26 -0.34 8.85
C ALA A 204 -18.28 0.72 7.74
N GLY A 205 -17.16 1.42 7.51
CA GLY A 205 -16.99 2.33 6.37
C GLY A 205 -17.22 1.68 5.00
N TYR A 206 -17.05 0.35 4.91
CA TYR A 206 -17.24 -0.45 3.70
C TYR A 206 -18.61 -1.13 3.60
N ASP A 207 -19.47 -1.00 4.64
CA ASP A 207 -20.77 -1.66 4.68
C ASP A 207 -21.69 -1.20 3.56
N SER A 208 -22.01 -2.11 2.66
CA SER A 208 -23.07 -1.97 1.68
C SER A 208 -23.46 -3.36 1.15
N GLU A 209 -24.74 -3.57 0.88
CA GLU A 209 -25.21 -4.82 0.27
C GLU A 209 -24.51 -5.11 -1.05
N SER A 210 -24.24 -4.08 -1.86
CA SER A 210 -23.54 -4.20 -3.13
C SER A 210 -22.07 -4.68 -2.97
N ASN A 211 -21.41 -4.40 -1.85
CA ASN A 211 -20.09 -4.91 -1.56
C ASN A 211 -20.13 -6.37 -1.11
N HIS A 212 -21.12 -6.75 -0.31
CA HIS A 212 -21.34 -8.14 0.07
C HIS A 212 -21.67 -9.02 -1.14
N ILE A 213 -22.61 -8.61 -1.99
CA ILE A 213 -22.95 -9.29 -3.24
C ILE A 213 -21.70 -9.46 -4.11
N PHE A 214 -20.90 -8.42 -4.26
CA PHE A 214 -19.67 -8.50 -5.05
C PHE A 214 -18.67 -9.51 -4.47
N ALA A 215 -18.46 -9.50 -3.15
CA ALA A 215 -17.53 -10.43 -2.51
C ALA A 215 -18.06 -11.88 -2.59
N ARG A 216 -19.33 -12.12 -2.20
CA ARG A 216 -19.89 -13.45 -2.02
C ARG A 216 -20.37 -14.09 -3.32
N ASP A 217 -21.06 -13.34 -4.16
CA ASP A 217 -21.67 -13.89 -5.37
C ASP A 217 -20.69 -13.86 -6.56
N ALA A 218 -19.96 -12.75 -6.75
CA ALA A 218 -19.05 -12.61 -7.88
C ALA A 218 -17.67 -13.26 -7.65
N LEU A 219 -17.10 -13.12 -6.43
CA LEU A 219 -15.75 -13.63 -6.13
C LEU A 219 -15.74 -14.89 -5.26
N LYS A 220 -16.89 -15.32 -4.72
CA LYS A 220 -17.02 -16.47 -3.80
C LYS A 220 -16.21 -16.31 -2.50
N ILE A 221 -16.04 -15.07 -2.04
CA ILE A 221 -15.33 -14.71 -0.82
C ILE A 221 -16.34 -14.45 0.28
N HIS A 222 -16.22 -15.13 1.43
CA HIS A 222 -17.04 -14.83 2.58
C HIS A 222 -16.69 -13.45 3.14
N SER A 223 -17.66 -12.52 3.19
CA SER A 223 -17.43 -11.14 3.65
C SER A 223 -18.02 -10.89 5.04
N ILE A 224 -17.19 -10.38 5.94
CA ILE A 224 -17.55 -10.00 7.31
C ILE A 224 -17.26 -8.51 7.45
N ILE A 225 -18.30 -7.69 7.32
CA ILE A 225 -18.20 -6.23 7.42
C ILE A 225 -19.13 -5.81 8.55
N ASN A 226 -18.61 -5.01 9.47
CA ASN A 226 -19.45 -4.51 10.58
C ASN A 226 -20.62 -3.68 10.02
N PRO A 227 -21.87 -4.06 10.31
CA PRO A 227 -23.03 -3.33 9.79
C PRO A 227 -23.06 -1.92 10.35
N LYS A 228 -23.25 -0.93 9.48
CA LYS A 228 -23.57 0.44 9.92
C LYS A 228 -24.94 0.45 10.58
N THR A 229 -24.94 0.53 11.89
CA THR A 229 -26.12 0.88 12.66
C THR A 229 -26.26 2.40 12.58
N GLY A 230 -27.24 2.88 11.77
CA GLY A 230 -27.68 4.28 11.84
C GLY A 230 -28.31 4.60 13.20
N CYS A 231 -29.12 5.66 13.30
CA CYS A 231 -29.98 5.86 14.48
C CYS A 231 -30.66 4.54 14.86
N PRO A 232 -30.80 4.24 16.18
CA PRO A 232 -31.34 2.97 16.63
C PRO A 232 -32.74 2.76 16.03
N THR A 233 -32.79 2.04 14.93
CA THR A 233 -34.05 1.61 14.32
C THR A 233 -34.18 0.11 14.61
N LYS A 234 -35.35 -0.29 15.09
CA LYS A 234 -35.71 -1.71 15.25
C LYS A 234 -35.82 -2.46 13.91
N LYS A 235 -35.62 -1.78 12.76
CA LYS A 235 -35.73 -2.38 11.42
C LYS A 235 -34.42 -2.98 10.98
N LEU A 236 -34.44 -4.25 10.63
CA LEU A 236 -33.32 -4.93 9.98
C LEU A 236 -33.01 -4.32 8.61
N PRO A 237 -31.75 -4.35 8.16
CA PRO A 237 -31.40 -3.96 6.80
C PRO A 237 -32.20 -4.73 5.76
N SER A 238 -32.54 -4.11 4.63
CA SER A 238 -33.30 -4.77 3.55
C SER A 238 -32.45 -5.76 2.75
N GLY A 239 -31.13 -5.62 2.74
CA GLY A 239 -30.21 -6.49 2.02
C GLY A 239 -30.03 -7.86 2.69
N LYS A 240 -29.93 -8.93 1.89
CA LYS A 240 -29.76 -10.30 2.36
C LYS A 240 -28.53 -10.45 3.26
N TYR A 241 -27.39 -10.05 2.77
CA TYR A 241 -26.10 -10.25 3.45
C TYR A 241 -25.90 -9.28 4.61
N ARG A 242 -26.39 -8.05 4.50
CA ARG A 242 -26.37 -7.10 5.61
C ARG A 242 -27.28 -7.56 6.77
N ARG A 243 -28.41 -8.20 6.46
CA ARG A 243 -29.27 -8.81 7.47
C ARG A 243 -28.56 -9.96 8.18
N GLU A 244 -27.92 -10.86 7.42
CA GLU A 244 -27.09 -11.92 7.96
C GLU A 244 -25.99 -11.41 8.89
N MET A 245 -25.36 -10.27 8.55
CA MET A 245 -24.34 -9.64 9.41
C MET A 245 -24.92 -9.10 10.72
N VAL A 246 -26.20 -8.74 10.76
CA VAL A 246 -26.87 -8.32 12.02
C VAL A 246 -27.25 -9.53 12.87
N GLU A 247 -27.74 -10.60 12.24
CA GLU A 247 -28.28 -11.80 12.90
C GLU A 247 -27.18 -12.78 13.31
N HIS A 248 -26.14 -12.94 12.45
CA HIS A 248 -25.10 -13.98 12.58
C HIS A 248 -23.70 -13.42 12.38
N PHE A 249 -23.32 -12.42 13.18
CA PHE A 249 -22.01 -11.77 13.08
C PHE A 249 -20.89 -12.62 13.71
N ASP A 250 -19.92 -13.05 12.90
CA ASP A 250 -18.72 -13.76 13.35
C ASP A 250 -17.72 -12.79 13.99
N LYS A 251 -17.87 -12.60 15.31
CA LYS A 251 -17.02 -11.68 16.09
C LYS A 251 -15.57 -12.11 16.14
N ASP A 252 -15.28 -13.41 16.14
CA ASP A 252 -13.93 -13.93 16.28
C ASP A 252 -13.10 -13.65 15.03
N LYS A 253 -13.64 -13.97 13.85
CA LYS A 253 -12.98 -13.63 12.60
C LYS A 253 -12.94 -12.13 12.38
N TYR A 254 -14.01 -11.40 12.69
CA TYR A 254 -14.02 -9.95 12.59
C TYR A 254 -12.98 -9.32 13.51
N GLY A 255 -12.77 -9.86 14.70
CA GLY A 255 -11.75 -9.44 15.64
C GLY A 255 -10.36 -9.37 15.01
N GLN A 256 -10.05 -10.23 14.03
CA GLN A 256 -8.76 -10.19 13.33
C GLN A 256 -8.60 -9.00 12.37
N ARG A 257 -9.62 -8.16 12.19
CA ARG A 257 -9.51 -6.93 11.40
C ARG A 257 -8.39 -5.99 11.91
N TRP A 258 -8.11 -6.01 13.22
CA TRP A 258 -7.02 -5.21 13.79
C TRP A 258 -5.64 -5.50 13.16
N GLN A 259 -5.46 -6.61 12.46
CA GLN A 259 -4.23 -6.89 11.71
C GLN A 259 -3.99 -5.87 10.59
N SER A 260 -5.04 -5.30 9.98
CA SER A 260 -4.87 -4.21 9.02
C SER A 260 -4.37 -2.93 9.69
N GLU A 261 -4.82 -2.64 10.91
CA GLU A 261 -4.33 -1.50 11.71
C GLU A 261 -2.85 -1.71 12.09
N THR A 262 -2.47 -2.96 12.42
CA THR A 262 -1.07 -3.32 12.66
C THR A 262 -0.21 -3.08 11.42
N VAL A 263 -0.65 -3.50 10.23
CA VAL A 263 0.06 -3.25 8.98
C VAL A 263 0.20 -1.75 8.71
N MET A 264 -0.87 -0.97 8.94
CA MET A 264 -0.81 0.50 8.81
C MET A 264 0.20 1.12 9.78
N SER A 265 0.21 0.65 11.04
CA SER A 265 1.18 1.08 12.06
C SER A 265 2.61 0.71 11.67
N MET A 266 2.84 -0.51 11.15
CA MET A 266 4.14 -0.95 10.65
C MET A 266 4.63 -0.07 9.49
N LEU A 267 3.76 0.23 8.54
CA LEU A 267 4.07 1.15 7.42
C LEU A 267 4.50 2.53 7.92
N LYS A 268 3.72 3.11 8.84
CA LYS A 268 3.99 4.45 9.38
C LYS A 268 5.27 4.50 10.20
N ARG A 269 5.48 3.55 11.09
CA ARG A 269 6.68 3.50 11.96
C ARG A 269 7.96 3.19 11.19
N ASN A 270 7.92 2.20 10.29
CA ASN A 270 9.14 1.73 9.62
C ASN A 270 9.50 2.58 8.40
N LEU A 271 8.52 3.21 7.74
CA LEU A 271 8.69 3.86 6.45
C LEU A 271 8.21 5.32 6.44
N SER A 272 8.01 5.91 7.62
CA SER A 272 7.47 7.26 7.84
C SER A 272 5.98 7.40 7.50
N GLU A 273 5.26 8.11 8.33
CA GLU A 273 3.86 8.51 8.10
C GLU A 273 3.75 9.66 7.10
N SER A 274 4.82 10.47 6.97
CA SER A 274 4.86 11.62 6.08
C SER A 274 5.15 11.24 4.64
N ILE A 275 4.50 11.95 3.71
CA ILE A 275 4.74 11.91 2.27
C ILE A 275 5.48 13.18 1.88
N PHE A 276 6.73 13.03 1.43
CA PHE A 276 7.61 14.14 1.06
C PHE A 276 7.34 14.67 -0.34
N SER A 277 6.71 13.88 -1.18
CA SER A 277 6.38 14.26 -2.56
C SER A 277 5.31 15.34 -2.61
N LYS A 278 5.53 16.37 -3.44
CA LYS A 278 4.66 17.56 -3.53
C LYS A 278 3.42 17.35 -4.41
N ASN A 279 3.58 16.68 -5.56
CA ASN A 279 2.48 16.50 -6.50
C ASN A 279 1.83 15.11 -6.38
N TYR A 280 0.56 15.02 -6.78
CA TYR A 280 -0.25 13.82 -6.66
C TYR A 280 0.38 12.54 -7.24
N TRP A 281 0.94 12.63 -8.44
CA TRP A 281 1.54 11.47 -9.10
C TRP A 281 2.80 10.96 -8.38
N SER A 282 3.56 11.89 -7.79
CA SER A 282 4.73 11.53 -6.98
C SER A 282 4.31 10.95 -5.62
N GLN A 283 3.30 11.53 -4.97
CA GLN A 283 2.72 11.00 -3.73
C GLN A 283 2.21 9.56 -3.93
N ARG A 284 1.51 9.33 -5.05
CA ARG A 284 1.02 7.99 -5.40
C ARG A 284 2.16 6.98 -5.56
N ARG A 285 3.26 7.36 -6.21
CA ARG A 285 4.44 6.49 -6.36
C ARG A 285 5.13 6.24 -5.03
N GLU A 286 5.24 7.26 -4.18
CA GLU A 286 5.85 7.14 -2.86
C GLU A 286 5.06 6.20 -1.95
N MET A 287 3.73 6.32 -1.90
CA MET A 287 2.88 5.39 -1.15
C MET A 287 2.97 3.95 -1.68
N ALA A 288 2.98 3.76 -2.99
CA ALA A 288 3.16 2.44 -3.58
C ALA A 288 4.55 1.87 -3.25
N LEU A 289 5.59 2.71 -3.23
CA LEU A 289 6.93 2.30 -2.85
C LEU A 289 7.00 1.86 -1.38
N LYS A 290 6.31 2.57 -0.46
CA LYS A 290 6.19 2.16 0.94
C LYS A 290 5.55 0.76 1.07
N VAL A 291 4.50 0.48 0.32
CA VAL A 291 3.84 -0.84 0.31
C VAL A 291 4.80 -1.93 -0.20
N LEU A 292 5.52 -1.69 -1.29
CA LEU A 292 6.49 -2.64 -1.83
C LEU A 292 7.66 -2.85 -0.84
N SER A 293 8.15 -1.78 -0.22
CA SER A 293 9.21 -1.87 0.80
C SER A 293 8.75 -2.67 2.02
N HIS A 294 7.50 -2.48 2.48
CA HIS A 294 6.93 -3.25 3.58
C HIS A 294 6.94 -4.75 3.28
N ASN A 295 6.42 -5.17 2.12
CA ASN A 295 6.43 -6.58 1.74
C ASN A 295 7.87 -7.14 1.63
N ILE A 296 8.79 -6.37 1.06
CA ILE A 296 10.21 -6.77 0.95
C ILE A 296 10.88 -6.90 2.31
N MET A 297 10.51 -6.07 3.29
CA MET A 297 11.04 -6.16 4.66
C MET A 297 10.48 -7.35 5.43
N ILE A 298 9.36 -7.92 5.03
CA ILE A 298 8.77 -9.12 5.66
C ILE A 298 9.37 -10.40 5.07
N VAL A 299 9.69 -10.40 3.78
CA VAL A 299 10.35 -11.50 3.07
C VAL A 299 11.83 -11.59 3.43
#